data_772df12462a6fd8fbcfdfed9d032a7f1
#
_entry.id   772df12462a6fd8fbcfdfed9d032a7f1
#
_cell.length_a   1.000
_cell.length_b   1.000
_cell.length_c   1.000
_cell.angle_alpha   90.00
_cell.angle_beta   90.00
_cell.angle_gamma   90.00
#
_symmetry.space_group_name_H-M   'P 1'
#
loop_
_entity.id
_entity.type
_entity.pdbx_description
1 polymer ?
#
loop_
_entity_poly.entity_id
_entity_poly.type
_entity_poly.pdbx_seq_one_letter_code
_entity_poly.pdbx_strand_id
1 'polypeptide(L)'
;MRSLWLKRLSPILVILAAIGIFSALQANKPEPDKQEPAARVLQVYTEPASIETTLFDVSTQGEVKARTNINLSAQVAGRIEWVSDQFISGGSIAAGDAILKIESIDYELAVNQAQAALANAQVVLEKAVADANVAKQQLAGVPNPSPLALKIPQVNEAKANLKGAQAALQRAELNQKRTSITLPYNARITETSVQVGQYIAPGQTLGRAISTELVFLRLPLKQEELKALGLPIGYSAKAGNEGPTVLLSREISGTMYQWEATLTHIESIIDPVSRMVHAIVQKIEPYAPHNANQGMPLAVGFYVDALIRGGEPKDMIAIPRNALRPGNRVFTIQDGRLAVAQVTVAHSNQEKAYIATGLNAGDRVIISPIRNPVEGMAIRSIDSGAPISEESVL
;
A
#
# COMPACT_ATOMS: atom_id res chain seq x y z
N MET A 1 81.84 29.83 85.96
CA MET A 1 80.67 30.26 85.25
C MET A 1 80.73 29.88 83.73
N ARG A 2 80.90 28.62 83.35
CA ARG A 2 81.05 28.21 81.94
C ARG A 2 80.14 26.99 81.50
N SER A 3 79.28 26.50 82.34
CA SER A 3 78.52 25.25 82.04
C SER A 3 77.03 25.43 81.82
N LEU A 4 76.49 26.63 81.96
CA LEU A 4 75.03 26.85 81.79
C LEU A 4 74.58 27.28 80.35
N TRP A 5 75.52 27.73 79.55
CA TRP A 5 75.20 28.16 78.17
C TRP A 5 75.12 26.99 77.16
N LEU A 6 75.89 25.93 77.41
CA LEU A 6 75.87 24.72 76.56
C LEU A 6 74.58 23.94 76.69
N LYS A 7 73.88 23.95 77.84
CA LYS A 7 72.59 23.24 78.01
C LYS A 7 71.41 23.94 77.40
N ARG A 8 71.52 25.27 77.11
CA ARG A 8 70.46 26.00 76.42
C ARG A 8 70.57 25.98 74.88
N LEU A 9 71.70 25.65 74.31
CA LEU A 9 71.94 25.53 72.86
C LEU A 9 71.70 24.13 72.34
N SER A 10 71.65 23.10 73.20
CA SER A 10 71.44 21.71 72.86
C SER A 10 70.09 21.46 72.06
N PRO A 11 68.97 22.03 72.48
CA PRO A 11 67.74 21.77 71.77
C PRO A 11 67.67 22.41 70.36
N ILE A 12 68.31 23.55 70.20
CA ILE A 12 68.38 24.26 68.91
C ILE A 12 69.24 23.48 67.93
N LEU A 13 70.35 22.88 68.37
CA LEU A 13 71.26 22.08 67.56
C LEU A 13 70.57 20.74 67.09
N VAL A 14 69.73 20.16 67.95
CA VAL A 14 68.95 18.99 67.62
C VAL A 14 67.85 19.29 66.54
N ILE A 15 67.23 20.47 66.70
CA ILE A 15 66.24 20.92 65.71
C ILE A 15 66.90 21.21 64.36
N LEU A 16 68.03 21.86 64.32
CA LEU A 16 68.77 22.11 63.08
C LEU A 16 69.28 20.82 62.43
N ALA A 17 69.72 19.84 63.23
CA ALA A 17 70.13 18.53 62.75
C ALA A 17 68.92 17.76 62.17
N ALA A 18 67.75 17.82 62.82
CA ALA A 18 66.55 17.20 62.37
C ALA A 18 66.04 17.83 61.03
N ILE A 19 66.11 19.17 60.90
CA ILE A 19 65.76 19.86 59.65
C ILE A 19 66.79 19.51 58.56
N GLY A 20 68.05 19.38 58.86
CA GLY A 20 69.08 18.97 57.90
C GLY A 20 68.91 17.56 57.40
N ILE A 21 68.56 16.60 58.31
CA ILE A 21 68.22 15.20 57.93
C ILE A 21 66.96 15.15 57.14
N PHE A 22 65.96 15.93 57.51
CA PHE A 22 64.66 15.95 56.73
C PHE A 22 64.86 16.51 55.32
N SER A 23 65.67 17.59 55.19
CA SER A 23 65.95 18.17 53.87
C SER A 23 66.80 17.24 53.00
N ALA A 24 67.77 16.51 53.60
CA ALA A 24 68.60 15.51 52.91
C ALA A 24 67.76 14.28 52.47
N LEU A 25 66.81 13.86 53.29
CA LEU A 25 65.85 12.79 52.96
C LEU A 25 64.85 13.23 51.87
N GLN A 26 64.48 14.50 51.84
CA GLN A 26 63.60 15.01 50.78
C GLN A 26 64.28 15.21 49.43
N ALA A 27 65.59 15.63 49.49
CA ALA A 27 66.42 15.78 48.29
C ALA A 27 66.80 14.44 47.64
N ASN A 28 66.76 13.34 48.40
CA ASN A 28 67.09 11.99 47.93
C ASN A 28 65.84 11.13 47.69
N LYS A 29 64.65 11.74 47.61
CA LYS A 29 63.49 11.00 47.16
C LYS A 29 63.67 10.66 45.67
N PRO A 30 63.70 9.37 45.29
CA PRO A 30 63.66 9.02 43.89
C PRO A 30 62.35 9.60 43.29
N GLU A 31 62.43 10.34 42.19
CA GLU A 31 61.25 10.74 41.40
C GLU A 31 60.50 9.49 41.10
N PRO A 32 59.16 9.42 41.36
CA PRO A 32 58.37 8.27 40.92
C PRO A 32 58.47 8.22 39.40
N ASP A 33 58.99 7.09 38.90
CA ASP A 33 58.95 6.79 37.49
C ASP A 33 57.51 7.02 37.05
N LYS A 34 57.27 8.05 36.28
CA LYS A 34 56.05 8.23 35.53
C LYS A 34 56.05 7.15 34.48
N GLN A 35 55.67 5.93 34.89
CA GLN A 35 55.20 4.94 33.90
C GLN A 35 53.99 5.55 33.26
N GLU A 36 54.15 6.06 32.04
CA GLU A 36 53.00 6.32 31.16
C GLU A 36 52.19 5.04 31.19
N PRO A 37 50.89 5.12 31.61
CA PRO A 37 50.05 3.92 31.63
C PRO A 37 50.07 3.35 30.22
N ALA A 38 50.63 2.15 30.09
CA ALA A 38 50.65 1.43 28.83
C ALA A 38 49.24 1.53 28.23
N ALA A 39 49.14 2.15 27.06
CA ALA A 39 47.86 2.40 26.42
C ALA A 39 47.12 1.07 26.37
N ARG A 40 46.07 0.92 27.18
CA ARG A 40 45.25 -0.31 27.19
C ARG A 40 44.64 -0.46 25.83
N VAL A 41 45.25 -1.30 24.99
CA VAL A 41 44.73 -1.64 23.68
C VAL A 41 43.47 -2.46 23.88
N LEU A 42 42.31 -1.87 23.57
CA LEU A 42 41.02 -2.55 23.70
C LEU A 42 40.89 -3.57 22.58
N GLN A 43 40.59 -4.82 22.93
CA GLN A 43 40.29 -5.85 21.96
C GLN A 43 38.83 -5.72 21.55
N VAL A 44 38.57 -5.71 20.24
CA VAL A 44 37.20 -5.54 19.65
C VAL A 44 36.97 -6.57 18.57
N TYR A 45 35.78 -7.11 18.53
CA TYR A 45 35.35 -7.97 17.41
C TYR A 45 35.00 -7.11 16.24
N THR A 46 35.46 -7.51 15.08
CA THR A 46 35.23 -6.81 13.82
C THR A 46 34.72 -7.73 12.73
N GLU A 47 34.01 -7.13 11.80
CA GLU A 47 33.55 -7.79 10.59
C GLU A 47 33.77 -6.86 9.40
N PRO A 48 34.17 -7.39 8.22
CA PRO A 48 34.37 -6.56 7.04
C PRO A 48 33.01 -6.12 6.46
N ALA A 49 32.90 -4.88 6.06
CA ALA A 49 31.79 -4.40 5.27
C ALA A 49 31.83 -5.00 3.87
N SER A 50 30.80 -5.72 3.47
CA SER A 50 30.71 -6.42 2.17
C SER A 50 29.77 -5.71 1.21
N ILE A 51 30.04 -5.77 -0.09
CA ILE A 51 29.04 -5.38 -1.09
C ILE A 51 28.07 -6.55 -1.24
N GLU A 52 26.80 -6.26 -1.06
CA GLU A 52 25.72 -7.19 -1.33
C GLU A 52 24.71 -6.57 -2.29
N THR A 53 24.39 -7.29 -3.35
CA THR A 53 23.28 -6.95 -4.23
C THR A 53 21.99 -7.35 -3.56
N THR A 54 21.18 -6.39 -3.17
CA THR A 54 19.94 -6.66 -2.43
C THR A 54 18.73 -6.01 -3.08
N LEU A 55 17.61 -6.69 -2.95
CA LEU A 55 16.28 -6.15 -3.23
C LEU A 55 15.67 -5.65 -1.92
N PHE A 56 15.10 -4.48 -1.96
CA PHE A 56 14.42 -3.94 -0.77
C PHE A 56 12.94 -4.30 -0.82
N ASP A 57 12.62 -5.46 -0.27
CA ASP A 57 11.23 -5.84 -0.09
C ASP A 57 10.62 -5.06 1.08
N VAL A 58 9.39 -4.59 0.89
CA VAL A 58 8.64 -3.87 1.92
C VAL A 58 7.50 -4.74 2.40
N SER A 59 7.49 -5.01 3.71
CA SER A 59 6.42 -5.76 4.37
C SER A 59 5.40 -4.79 4.96
N THR A 60 4.15 -4.98 4.63
CA THR A 60 2.99 -4.23 5.15
C THR A 60 1.80 -5.17 5.27
N GLN A 61 0.66 -4.65 5.66
CA GLN A 61 -0.54 -5.48 5.82
C GLN A 61 -1.80 -4.68 5.47
N GLY A 62 -2.85 -5.37 5.06
CA GLY A 62 -4.09 -4.72 4.68
C GLY A 62 -5.28 -5.65 4.57
N GLU A 63 -6.45 -5.03 4.51
CA GLU A 63 -7.73 -5.71 4.33
C GLU A 63 -8.06 -5.86 2.84
N VAL A 64 -8.49 -7.04 2.46
CA VAL A 64 -8.99 -7.35 1.11
C VAL A 64 -10.39 -6.79 0.94
N LYS A 65 -10.59 -5.89 -0.01
CA LYS A 65 -11.88 -5.26 -0.31
C LYS A 65 -12.32 -5.55 -1.73
N ALA A 66 -13.63 -5.77 -1.92
CA ALA A 66 -14.20 -5.85 -3.26
C ALA A 66 -14.13 -4.47 -3.93
N ARG A 67 -13.79 -4.43 -5.22
CA ARG A 67 -13.83 -3.19 -6.00
C ARG A 67 -15.23 -2.60 -6.07
N THR A 68 -16.21 -3.46 -6.24
CA THR A 68 -17.61 -3.09 -6.35
C THR A 68 -18.40 -3.73 -5.22
N ASN A 69 -19.03 -2.91 -4.40
CA ASN A 69 -19.96 -3.32 -3.35
C ASN A 69 -21.20 -2.45 -3.51
N ILE A 70 -22.32 -3.05 -3.90
CA ILE A 70 -23.54 -2.34 -4.22
C ILE A 70 -24.75 -2.84 -3.43
N ASN A 71 -25.65 -1.94 -3.14
CA ASN A 71 -27.00 -2.27 -2.73
C ASN A 71 -27.85 -2.48 -3.99
N LEU A 72 -28.40 -3.68 -4.13
CA LEU A 72 -29.39 -3.99 -5.16
C LEU A 72 -30.69 -3.28 -4.80
N SER A 73 -31.23 -2.47 -5.69
CA SER A 73 -32.49 -1.76 -5.47
C SER A 73 -33.44 -1.93 -6.65
N ALA A 74 -34.74 -1.99 -6.35
CA ALA A 74 -35.80 -2.02 -7.37
C ALA A 74 -35.84 -0.69 -8.12
N GLN A 75 -35.95 -0.73 -9.45
CA GLN A 75 -36.13 0.45 -10.31
C GLN A 75 -37.57 0.69 -10.69
N VAL A 76 -38.39 -0.36 -10.60
CA VAL A 76 -39.84 -0.36 -10.91
C VAL A 76 -40.59 -1.02 -9.77
N ALA A 77 -41.90 -0.72 -9.65
CA ALA A 77 -42.75 -1.32 -8.64
C ALA A 77 -43.32 -2.64 -9.13
N GLY A 78 -43.76 -3.51 -8.25
CA GLY A 78 -44.49 -4.72 -8.56
C GLY A 78 -44.29 -5.83 -7.56
N ARG A 79 -44.94 -6.93 -7.75
CA ARG A 79 -44.82 -8.15 -6.94
C ARG A 79 -43.62 -8.96 -7.45
N ILE A 80 -42.84 -9.52 -6.55
CA ILE A 80 -41.78 -10.45 -6.93
C ILE A 80 -42.40 -11.77 -7.34
N GLU A 81 -42.24 -12.14 -8.60
CA GLU A 81 -42.73 -13.37 -9.19
C GLU A 81 -41.76 -14.52 -8.97
N TRP A 82 -40.48 -14.24 -9.09
CA TRP A 82 -39.44 -15.26 -9.02
C TRP A 82 -38.14 -14.67 -8.41
N VAL A 83 -37.44 -15.52 -7.64
CA VAL A 83 -36.13 -15.23 -7.07
C VAL A 83 -35.22 -16.41 -7.37
N SER A 84 -33.98 -16.14 -7.76
CA SER A 84 -32.97 -17.16 -8.02
C SER A 84 -32.61 -17.93 -6.74
N ASP A 85 -32.46 -19.24 -6.83
CA ASP A 85 -32.00 -20.09 -5.72
C ASP A 85 -30.59 -19.68 -5.22
N GLN A 86 -29.82 -19.01 -6.09
CA GLN A 86 -28.51 -18.45 -5.75
C GLN A 86 -28.61 -17.08 -5.08
N PHE A 87 -29.79 -16.46 -4.98
CA PHE A 87 -29.99 -15.19 -4.27
C PHE A 87 -30.15 -15.41 -2.77
N ILE A 88 -29.12 -16.02 -2.18
CA ILE A 88 -28.96 -16.27 -0.74
C ILE A 88 -27.63 -15.70 -0.28
N SER A 89 -27.47 -15.44 1.01
CA SER A 89 -26.19 -14.99 1.55
C SER A 89 -25.08 -16.01 1.25
N GLY A 90 -24.00 -15.56 0.60
CA GLY A 90 -22.89 -16.40 0.12
C GLY A 90 -23.10 -17.00 -1.28
N GLY A 91 -24.30 -16.89 -1.87
CA GLY A 91 -24.59 -17.38 -3.22
C GLY A 91 -23.83 -16.63 -4.31
N SER A 92 -23.57 -17.28 -5.44
CA SER A 92 -22.82 -16.75 -6.58
C SER A 92 -23.73 -16.60 -7.80
N ILE A 93 -23.72 -15.42 -8.39
CA ILE A 93 -24.51 -15.06 -9.58
C ILE A 93 -23.55 -14.75 -10.71
N ALA A 94 -23.77 -15.34 -11.89
CA ALA A 94 -22.99 -15.03 -13.08
C ALA A 94 -23.45 -13.72 -13.73
N ALA A 95 -22.55 -13.09 -14.48
CA ALA A 95 -22.85 -11.86 -15.21
C ALA A 95 -24.02 -12.09 -16.20
N GLY A 96 -25.04 -11.24 -16.13
CA GLY A 96 -26.22 -11.30 -16.99
C GLY A 96 -27.34 -12.20 -16.49
N ASP A 97 -27.09 -13.07 -15.52
CA ASP A 97 -28.14 -13.93 -14.96
C ASP A 97 -29.16 -13.12 -14.18
N ALA A 98 -30.41 -13.54 -14.27
CA ALA A 98 -31.52 -12.94 -13.53
C ALA A 98 -31.41 -13.31 -12.04
N ILE A 99 -31.37 -12.29 -11.19
CA ILE A 99 -31.36 -12.43 -9.72
C ILE A 99 -32.77 -12.62 -9.19
N LEU A 100 -33.66 -11.75 -9.66
CA LEU A 100 -35.08 -11.83 -9.38
C LEU A 100 -35.90 -11.23 -10.54
N LYS A 101 -37.19 -11.62 -10.64
CA LYS A 101 -38.12 -11.07 -11.59
C LYS A 101 -39.34 -10.49 -10.87
N ILE A 102 -39.71 -9.32 -11.29
CA ILE A 102 -40.93 -8.62 -10.89
C ILE A 102 -42.02 -9.01 -11.95
N GLU A 103 -43.25 -9.15 -11.51
CA GLU A 103 -44.39 -9.41 -12.37
C GLU A 103 -44.42 -8.42 -13.54
N SER A 104 -44.34 -8.94 -14.78
CA SER A 104 -44.09 -8.13 -15.99
C SER A 104 -45.36 -7.76 -16.76
N ILE A 105 -46.52 -8.35 -16.42
CA ILE A 105 -47.75 -8.25 -17.21
C ILE A 105 -48.18 -6.80 -17.50
N ASP A 106 -48.18 -5.93 -16.48
CA ASP A 106 -48.59 -4.53 -16.64
C ASP A 106 -47.60 -3.75 -17.52
N TYR A 107 -46.33 -4.09 -17.46
CA TYR A 107 -45.28 -3.48 -18.29
C TYR A 107 -45.33 -3.96 -19.73
N GLU A 108 -45.68 -5.21 -19.98
CA GLU A 108 -45.91 -5.75 -21.32
C GLU A 108 -47.13 -5.10 -21.99
N LEU A 109 -48.24 -4.92 -21.26
CA LEU A 109 -49.38 -4.18 -21.71
C LEU A 109 -49.04 -2.72 -22.06
N ALA A 110 -48.22 -2.05 -21.25
CA ALA A 110 -47.76 -0.69 -21.51
C ALA A 110 -46.88 -0.61 -22.78
N VAL A 111 -46.05 -1.60 -23.07
CA VAL A 111 -45.28 -1.71 -24.32
C VAL A 111 -46.20 -1.85 -25.51
N ASN A 112 -47.17 -2.77 -25.45
CA ASN A 112 -48.13 -3.00 -26.52
C ASN A 112 -48.94 -1.72 -26.82
N GLN A 113 -49.38 -1.00 -25.79
CA GLN A 113 -50.11 0.27 -25.94
C GLN A 113 -49.23 1.35 -26.59
N ALA A 114 -47.96 1.46 -26.20
CA ALA A 114 -47.01 2.42 -26.78
C ALA A 114 -46.68 2.07 -28.24
N GLN A 115 -46.60 0.78 -28.59
CA GLN A 115 -46.40 0.31 -29.96
C GLN A 115 -47.61 0.70 -30.85
N ALA A 116 -48.85 0.53 -30.38
CA ALA A 116 -50.03 0.96 -31.09
C ALA A 116 -50.04 2.50 -31.30
N ALA A 117 -49.67 3.27 -30.29
CA ALA A 117 -49.57 4.72 -30.40
C ALA A 117 -48.49 5.16 -31.42
N LEU A 118 -47.37 4.46 -31.47
CA LEU A 118 -46.31 4.68 -32.45
C LEU A 118 -46.82 4.41 -33.89
N ALA A 119 -47.48 3.29 -34.10
CA ALA A 119 -48.08 2.94 -35.42
C ALA A 119 -49.07 4.02 -35.88
N ASN A 120 -49.96 4.48 -35.00
CA ASN A 120 -50.89 5.56 -35.31
C ASN A 120 -50.14 6.88 -35.67
N ALA A 121 -49.10 7.25 -34.96
CA ALA A 121 -48.32 8.46 -35.24
C ALA A 121 -47.56 8.35 -36.59
N GLN A 122 -47.12 7.17 -36.97
CA GLN A 122 -46.55 6.89 -38.29
C GLN A 122 -47.57 7.15 -39.44
N VAL A 123 -48.76 6.60 -39.30
CA VAL A 123 -49.86 6.83 -40.29
C VAL A 123 -50.22 8.33 -40.40
N VAL A 124 -50.26 9.04 -39.28
CA VAL A 124 -50.51 10.51 -39.28
C VAL A 124 -49.41 11.26 -40.02
N LEU A 125 -48.15 10.89 -39.83
CA LEU A 125 -47.04 11.51 -40.57
C LEU A 125 -47.11 11.21 -42.06
N GLU A 126 -47.34 9.95 -42.44
CA GLU A 126 -47.47 9.58 -43.85
C GLU A 126 -48.59 10.37 -44.54
N LYS A 127 -49.75 10.52 -43.89
CA LYS A 127 -50.86 11.34 -44.39
C LYS A 127 -50.44 12.82 -44.51
N ALA A 128 -49.80 13.40 -43.50
CA ALA A 128 -49.36 14.79 -43.55
C ALA A 128 -48.34 15.03 -44.68
N VAL A 129 -47.41 14.09 -44.91
CA VAL A 129 -46.44 14.14 -46.02
C VAL A 129 -47.13 14.01 -47.37
N ALA A 130 -48.11 13.09 -47.53
CA ALA A 130 -48.88 12.94 -48.75
C ALA A 130 -49.65 14.23 -49.07
N ASP A 131 -50.33 14.81 -48.08
CA ASP A 131 -51.08 16.07 -48.23
C ASP A 131 -50.15 17.27 -48.57
N ALA A 132 -48.96 17.33 -48.03
CA ALA A 132 -47.97 18.35 -48.34
C ALA A 132 -47.41 18.19 -49.79
N ASN A 133 -47.21 16.94 -50.22
CA ASN A 133 -46.80 16.67 -51.61
C ASN A 133 -47.88 17.09 -52.62
N VAL A 134 -49.16 16.81 -52.34
CA VAL A 134 -50.27 17.29 -53.17
C VAL A 134 -50.33 18.81 -53.21
N ALA A 135 -50.24 19.47 -52.06
CA ALA A 135 -50.20 20.95 -51.98
C ALA A 135 -49.02 21.54 -52.76
N LYS A 136 -47.83 20.90 -52.71
CA LYS A 136 -46.68 21.30 -53.48
C LYS A 136 -46.89 21.19 -55.02
N GLN A 137 -47.55 20.14 -55.46
CA GLN A 137 -47.90 19.95 -56.87
C GLN A 137 -48.91 21.00 -57.33
N GLN A 138 -49.97 21.25 -56.56
CA GLN A 138 -51.00 22.25 -56.86
C GLN A 138 -50.44 23.70 -56.94
N LEU A 139 -49.46 24.00 -56.15
CA LEU A 139 -48.85 25.33 -56.10
C LEU A 139 -47.57 25.47 -56.90
N ALA A 140 -47.25 24.53 -57.80
CA ALA A 140 -46.03 24.54 -58.61
C ALA A 140 -45.87 25.80 -59.52
N GLY A 141 -46.97 26.47 -59.88
CA GLY A 141 -46.99 27.69 -60.69
C GLY A 141 -47.10 29.00 -59.89
N VAL A 142 -47.18 28.94 -58.56
CA VAL A 142 -47.34 30.11 -57.68
C VAL A 142 -45.96 30.60 -57.20
N PRO A 143 -45.56 31.88 -57.47
CA PRO A 143 -44.31 32.40 -56.94
C PRO A 143 -44.35 32.51 -55.42
N ASN A 144 -43.35 31.92 -54.73
CA ASN A 144 -43.13 31.97 -53.27
C ASN A 144 -44.39 31.59 -52.41
N PRO A 145 -44.91 30.33 -52.55
CA PRO A 145 -46.03 29.93 -51.73
C PRO A 145 -45.65 29.92 -50.24
N SER A 146 -46.58 30.31 -49.36
CA SER A 146 -46.34 30.35 -47.93
C SER A 146 -46.08 28.94 -47.34
N PRO A 147 -45.25 28.82 -46.28
CA PRO A 147 -45.03 27.54 -45.62
C PRO A 147 -46.32 26.86 -45.16
N LEU A 148 -47.32 27.63 -44.75
CA LEU A 148 -48.63 27.12 -44.34
C LEU A 148 -49.41 26.52 -45.53
N ALA A 149 -49.34 27.17 -46.70
CA ALA A 149 -49.97 26.66 -47.93
C ALA A 149 -49.32 25.35 -48.41
N LEU A 150 -48.01 25.19 -48.17
CA LEU A 150 -47.26 23.96 -48.39
C LEU A 150 -47.42 22.91 -47.29
N LYS A 151 -48.25 23.15 -46.31
CA LYS A 151 -48.49 22.27 -45.14
C LYS A 151 -47.21 21.87 -44.36
N ILE A 152 -46.16 22.67 -44.43
CA ILE A 152 -44.89 22.41 -43.73
C ILE A 152 -45.07 22.33 -42.18
N PRO A 153 -45.84 23.24 -41.54
CA PRO A 153 -46.08 23.14 -40.09
C PRO A 153 -46.78 21.82 -39.69
N GLN A 154 -47.75 21.35 -40.49
CA GLN A 154 -48.47 20.10 -40.22
C GLN A 154 -47.56 18.86 -40.32
N VAL A 155 -46.65 18.85 -41.30
CA VAL A 155 -45.62 17.80 -41.39
C VAL A 155 -44.66 17.83 -40.20
N ASN A 156 -44.25 19.03 -39.76
CA ASN A 156 -43.39 19.20 -38.63
C ASN A 156 -44.06 18.76 -37.29
N GLU A 157 -45.35 19.09 -37.13
CA GLU A 157 -46.18 18.63 -36.02
C GLU A 157 -46.28 17.11 -35.98
N ALA A 158 -46.61 16.47 -37.13
CA ALA A 158 -46.68 15.02 -37.23
C ALA A 158 -45.32 14.34 -36.95
N LYS A 159 -44.21 14.94 -37.40
CA LYS A 159 -42.85 14.46 -37.05
C LYS A 159 -42.57 14.56 -35.54
N ALA A 160 -42.96 15.65 -34.90
CA ALA A 160 -42.82 15.83 -33.47
C ALA A 160 -43.65 14.79 -32.68
N ASN A 161 -44.91 14.54 -33.12
CA ASN A 161 -45.77 13.53 -32.54
C ASN A 161 -45.20 12.13 -32.68
N LEU A 162 -44.67 11.77 -33.86
CA LEU A 162 -43.97 10.51 -34.05
C LEU A 162 -42.79 10.32 -33.11
N LYS A 163 -41.95 11.37 -32.99
CA LYS A 163 -40.79 11.36 -32.08
C LYS A 163 -41.25 11.18 -30.61
N GLY A 164 -42.36 11.81 -30.24
CA GLY A 164 -42.97 11.65 -28.90
C GLY A 164 -43.41 10.20 -28.65
N ALA A 165 -44.10 9.59 -29.63
CA ALA A 165 -44.55 8.19 -29.55
C ALA A 165 -43.36 7.21 -29.49
N GLN A 166 -42.30 7.45 -30.27
CA GLN A 166 -41.04 6.66 -30.19
C GLN A 166 -40.42 6.69 -28.79
N ALA A 167 -40.33 7.90 -28.18
CA ALA A 167 -39.81 8.07 -26.83
C ALA A 167 -40.69 7.37 -25.77
N ALA A 168 -42.01 7.39 -25.94
CA ALA A 168 -42.94 6.68 -25.06
C ALA A 168 -42.74 5.16 -25.12
N LEU A 169 -42.58 4.58 -26.34
CA LEU A 169 -42.26 3.16 -26.51
C LEU A 169 -40.92 2.79 -25.83
N GLN A 170 -39.85 3.54 -26.09
CA GLN A 170 -38.55 3.28 -25.46
C GLN A 170 -38.65 3.30 -23.95
N ARG A 171 -39.45 4.20 -23.37
CA ARG A 171 -39.66 4.27 -21.91
C ARG A 171 -40.39 3.02 -21.40
N ALA A 172 -41.43 2.56 -22.11
CA ALA A 172 -42.18 1.36 -21.75
C ALA A 172 -41.29 0.10 -21.81
N GLU A 173 -40.51 -0.06 -22.87
CA GLU A 173 -39.54 -1.15 -23.03
C GLU A 173 -38.44 -1.12 -21.93
N LEU A 174 -37.92 0.05 -21.58
CA LEU A 174 -36.96 0.18 -20.50
C LEU A 174 -37.57 -0.24 -19.16
N ASN A 175 -38.81 0.15 -18.88
CA ASN A 175 -39.48 -0.23 -17.62
C ASN A 175 -39.73 -1.75 -17.60
N GLN A 176 -40.13 -2.35 -18.72
CA GLN A 176 -40.26 -3.80 -18.85
C GLN A 176 -38.91 -4.50 -18.60
N LYS A 177 -37.82 -4.01 -19.20
CA LYS A 177 -36.48 -4.56 -18.96
C LYS A 177 -36.06 -4.49 -17.47
N ARG A 178 -36.51 -3.46 -16.78
CA ARG A 178 -36.22 -3.26 -15.33
C ARG A 178 -37.00 -4.20 -14.42
N THR A 179 -37.97 -4.97 -14.93
CA THR A 179 -38.63 -6.01 -14.14
C THR A 179 -37.72 -7.22 -13.90
N SER A 180 -36.71 -7.43 -14.75
CA SER A 180 -35.69 -8.46 -14.56
C SER A 180 -34.43 -7.81 -14.02
N ILE A 181 -34.04 -8.13 -12.79
CA ILE A 181 -32.86 -7.57 -12.16
C ILE A 181 -31.68 -8.49 -12.42
N THR A 182 -30.66 -7.93 -13.06
CA THR A 182 -29.39 -8.61 -13.41
C THR A 182 -28.20 -7.77 -13.00
N LEU A 183 -27.01 -8.39 -12.94
CA LEU A 183 -25.74 -7.69 -12.76
C LEU A 183 -24.86 -7.85 -14.01
N PRO A 184 -24.09 -6.83 -14.42
CA PRO A 184 -23.21 -6.90 -15.59
C PRO A 184 -21.87 -7.59 -15.32
N TYR A 185 -21.65 -8.12 -14.12
CA TYR A 185 -20.43 -8.78 -13.66
C TYR A 185 -20.77 -9.95 -12.74
N ASN A 186 -19.82 -10.88 -12.59
CA ASN A 186 -19.91 -11.96 -11.63
C ASN A 186 -19.93 -11.43 -10.21
N ALA A 187 -20.91 -11.85 -9.42
CA ALA A 187 -21.11 -11.31 -8.08
C ALA A 187 -21.36 -12.41 -7.04
N ARG A 188 -21.06 -12.08 -5.79
CA ARG A 188 -21.48 -12.84 -4.63
C ARG A 188 -22.45 -12.03 -3.80
N ILE A 189 -23.55 -12.66 -3.41
CA ILE A 189 -24.56 -12.04 -2.58
C ILE A 189 -24.09 -12.06 -1.11
N THR A 190 -24.12 -10.90 -0.45
CA THR A 190 -23.77 -10.79 0.95
C THR A 190 -24.99 -10.71 1.86
N GLU A 191 -26.09 -10.17 1.35
CA GLU A 191 -27.31 -9.96 2.10
C GLU A 191 -28.52 -10.02 1.17
N THR A 192 -29.64 -10.59 1.65
CA THR A 192 -30.93 -10.62 0.94
C THR A 192 -32.01 -10.07 1.85
N SER A 193 -32.91 -9.25 1.30
CA SER A 193 -33.94 -8.54 2.09
C SER A 193 -35.35 -8.76 1.56
N VAL A 194 -35.55 -9.66 0.56
CA VAL A 194 -36.84 -9.84 -0.11
C VAL A 194 -37.16 -11.31 -0.37
N GLN A 195 -38.45 -11.60 -0.57
CA GLN A 195 -38.96 -12.93 -0.80
C GLN A 195 -39.97 -12.93 -1.97
N VAL A 196 -40.20 -14.12 -2.58
CA VAL A 196 -41.21 -14.31 -3.60
C VAL A 196 -42.61 -13.96 -3.05
N GLY A 197 -43.42 -13.28 -3.86
CA GLY A 197 -44.75 -12.80 -3.51
C GLY A 197 -44.80 -11.45 -2.81
N GLN A 198 -43.67 -10.92 -2.38
CA GLN A 198 -43.54 -9.58 -1.75
C GLN A 198 -43.75 -8.48 -2.80
N TYR A 199 -44.52 -7.44 -2.44
CA TYR A 199 -44.62 -6.22 -3.26
C TYR A 199 -43.49 -5.27 -2.94
N ILE A 200 -42.80 -4.73 -3.95
CA ILE A 200 -41.67 -3.81 -3.83
C ILE A 200 -41.98 -2.49 -4.55
N ALA A 201 -41.36 -1.41 -4.02
CA ALA A 201 -41.47 -0.06 -4.59
C ALA A 201 -40.11 0.38 -5.19
N PRO A 202 -40.09 1.33 -6.14
CA PRO A 202 -38.85 1.89 -6.66
C PRO A 202 -37.96 2.46 -5.54
N GLY A 203 -36.65 2.16 -5.56
CA GLY A 203 -35.69 2.55 -4.53
C GLY A 203 -35.59 1.60 -3.33
N GLN A 204 -36.50 0.64 -3.19
CA GLN A 204 -36.41 -0.35 -2.11
C GLN A 204 -35.20 -1.24 -2.30
N THR A 205 -34.42 -1.45 -1.22
CA THR A 205 -33.27 -2.36 -1.19
C THR A 205 -33.74 -3.81 -1.23
N LEU A 206 -33.19 -4.59 -2.13
CA LEU A 206 -33.46 -6.01 -2.36
C LEU A 206 -32.44 -6.90 -1.68
N GLY A 207 -31.22 -6.42 -1.55
CA GLY A 207 -30.07 -7.11 -0.99
C GLY A 207 -28.77 -6.36 -1.29
N ARG A 208 -27.66 -7.03 -1.02
CA ARG A 208 -26.32 -6.49 -1.27
C ARG A 208 -25.47 -7.51 -2.01
N ALA A 209 -24.67 -7.03 -2.95
CA ALA A 209 -23.77 -7.86 -3.74
C ALA A 209 -22.38 -7.23 -3.86
N ILE A 210 -21.36 -8.09 -3.90
CA ILE A 210 -19.98 -7.72 -4.18
C ILE A 210 -19.52 -8.37 -5.49
N SER A 211 -18.73 -7.65 -6.30
CA SER A 211 -18.09 -8.24 -7.47
C SER A 211 -17.01 -9.24 -7.07
N THR A 212 -16.92 -10.36 -7.80
CA THR A 212 -15.90 -11.39 -7.63
C THR A 212 -14.79 -11.32 -8.67
N GLU A 213 -14.84 -10.36 -9.60
CA GLU A 213 -13.86 -10.24 -10.67
C GLU A 213 -12.54 -9.65 -10.21
N LEU A 214 -12.60 -8.71 -9.26
CA LEU A 214 -11.42 -8.00 -8.79
C LEU A 214 -11.56 -7.58 -7.34
N VAL A 215 -10.50 -7.83 -6.58
CA VAL A 215 -10.33 -7.26 -5.24
C VAL A 215 -9.13 -6.32 -5.21
N PHE A 216 -9.16 -5.40 -4.27
CA PHE A 216 -8.05 -4.50 -4.01
C PHE A 216 -7.71 -4.47 -2.52
N LEU A 217 -6.46 -4.12 -2.26
CA LEU A 217 -5.94 -3.86 -0.94
C LEU A 217 -5.37 -2.45 -0.91
N ARG A 218 -5.63 -1.74 0.15
CA ARG A 218 -5.05 -0.44 0.43
C ARG A 218 -3.99 -0.60 1.50
N LEU A 219 -2.72 -0.62 1.07
CA LEU A 219 -1.56 -0.93 1.91
C LEU A 219 -0.88 0.36 2.37
N PRO A 220 -0.80 0.62 3.68
CA PRO A 220 -0.12 1.80 4.19
C PRO A 220 1.40 1.65 4.05
N LEU A 221 2.06 2.68 3.52
CA LEU A 221 3.51 2.75 3.33
C LEU A 221 4.06 4.05 3.92
N LYS A 222 5.22 3.96 4.56
CA LYS A 222 6.00 5.12 5.01
C LYS A 222 6.80 5.70 3.84
N GLN A 223 7.21 6.96 3.96
CA GLN A 223 8.00 7.61 2.91
C GLN A 223 9.36 6.92 2.67
N GLU A 224 9.97 6.37 3.72
CA GLU A 224 11.22 5.62 3.62
C GLU A 224 11.03 4.31 2.85
N GLU A 225 9.90 3.63 3.03
CA GLU A 225 9.54 2.40 2.34
C GLU A 225 9.29 2.66 0.84
N LEU A 226 8.61 3.77 0.49
CA LEU A 226 8.46 4.19 -0.91
C LEU A 226 9.80 4.46 -1.58
N LYS A 227 10.71 5.12 -0.85
CA LYS A 227 12.06 5.39 -1.34
C LYS A 227 12.85 4.09 -1.55
N ALA A 228 12.69 3.12 -0.66
CA ALA A 228 13.30 1.79 -0.79
C ALA A 228 12.78 1.05 -2.03
N LEU A 229 11.48 1.12 -2.31
CA LEU A 229 10.88 0.55 -3.51
C LEU A 229 11.27 1.31 -4.81
N GLY A 230 11.81 2.52 -4.70
CA GLY A 230 12.12 3.38 -5.86
C GLY A 230 10.86 3.95 -6.54
N LEU A 231 9.72 3.97 -5.85
CA LEU A 231 8.44 4.41 -6.39
C LEU A 231 8.11 5.83 -5.90
N PRO A 232 7.75 6.76 -6.81
CA PRO A 232 7.32 8.10 -6.40
C PRO A 232 5.88 8.09 -5.87
N ILE A 233 5.54 9.08 -5.05
CA ILE A 233 4.14 9.39 -4.70
C ILE A 233 3.38 9.70 -5.99
N GLY A 234 2.18 9.14 -6.14
CA GLY A 234 1.41 9.26 -7.37
C GLY A 234 1.86 8.32 -8.50
N TYR A 235 2.72 7.34 -8.20
CA TYR A 235 3.04 6.29 -9.17
C TYR A 235 1.77 5.62 -9.69
N SER A 236 1.73 5.34 -10.99
CA SER A 236 0.68 4.55 -11.63
C SER A 236 1.31 3.63 -12.66
N ALA A 237 1.00 2.35 -12.58
CA ALA A 237 1.39 1.38 -13.58
C ALA A 237 0.74 1.73 -14.92
N LYS A 238 1.52 1.70 -16.00
CA LYS A 238 1.03 1.98 -17.36
C LYS A 238 0.55 0.70 -18.01
N ALA A 239 -0.41 0.81 -18.91
CA ALA A 239 -0.81 -0.32 -19.74
C ALA A 239 0.41 -0.88 -20.48
N GLY A 240 0.70 -2.17 -20.30
CA GLY A 240 1.87 -2.84 -20.90
C GLY A 240 3.14 -2.84 -20.03
N ASN A 241 3.13 -2.16 -18.88
CA ASN A 241 4.17 -2.27 -17.85
C ASN A 241 3.47 -2.60 -16.53
N GLU A 242 3.38 -3.89 -16.23
CA GLU A 242 2.80 -4.36 -14.97
C GLU A 242 3.61 -3.77 -13.81
N GLY A 243 2.89 -3.24 -12.81
CA GLY A 243 3.51 -2.72 -11.59
C GLY A 243 4.21 -3.82 -10.79
N PRO A 244 4.92 -3.47 -9.70
CA PRO A 244 5.59 -4.43 -8.85
C PRO A 244 4.68 -5.56 -8.38
N THR A 245 5.21 -6.78 -8.39
CA THR A 245 4.52 -7.95 -7.84
C THR A 245 4.48 -7.87 -6.32
N VAL A 246 3.32 -8.16 -5.77
CA VAL A 246 3.08 -8.21 -4.32
C VAL A 246 2.67 -9.62 -3.94
N LEU A 247 3.42 -10.21 -3.04
CA LEU A 247 3.08 -11.50 -2.46
C LEU A 247 2.20 -11.27 -1.23
N LEU A 248 0.95 -11.68 -1.32
CA LEU A 248 0.01 -11.66 -0.21
C LEU A 248 0.09 -13.00 0.51
N SER A 249 0.07 -12.97 1.84
CA SER A 249 0.12 -14.20 2.64
C SER A 249 -0.79 -14.11 3.86
N ARG A 250 -1.31 -15.27 4.27
CA ARG A 250 -2.10 -15.42 5.50
C ARG A 250 -2.00 -16.83 6.03
N GLU A 251 -1.81 -16.93 7.32
CA GLU A 251 -1.90 -18.20 8.02
C GLU A 251 -3.34 -18.47 8.47
N ILE A 252 -3.86 -19.63 8.10
CA ILE A 252 -5.20 -20.11 8.49
C ILE A 252 -5.05 -21.54 9.02
N SER A 253 -5.39 -21.74 10.30
CA SER A 253 -5.34 -23.05 10.96
C SER A 253 -3.96 -23.76 10.82
N GLY A 254 -2.85 -23.00 10.92
CA GLY A 254 -1.50 -23.54 10.83
C GLY A 254 -0.99 -23.77 9.38
N THR A 255 -1.80 -23.44 8.38
CA THR A 255 -1.40 -23.53 6.97
C THR A 255 -1.19 -22.13 6.39
N MET A 256 -0.04 -21.88 5.76
CA MET A 256 0.26 -20.63 5.09
C MET A 256 -0.29 -20.64 3.67
N TYR A 257 -1.16 -19.69 3.36
CA TYR A 257 -1.72 -19.46 2.02
C TYR A 257 -1.08 -18.22 1.40
N GLN A 258 -0.80 -18.28 0.10
CA GLN A 258 -0.14 -17.18 -0.61
C GLN A 258 -0.83 -16.88 -1.93
N TRP A 259 -0.97 -15.60 -2.26
CA TRP A 259 -1.55 -15.10 -3.51
C TRP A 259 -0.64 -14.04 -4.11
N GLU A 260 -0.47 -14.10 -5.41
CA GLU A 260 0.21 -13.03 -6.15
C GLU A 260 -0.80 -11.96 -6.56
N ALA A 261 -0.40 -10.72 -6.37
CA ALA A 261 -1.16 -9.54 -6.73
C ALA A 261 -0.22 -8.48 -7.34
N THR A 262 -0.77 -7.43 -7.93
CA THR A 262 -0.01 -6.39 -8.61
C THR A 262 -0.27 -5.03 -7.96
N LEU A 263 0.78 -4.27 -7.67
CA LEU A 263 0.69 -2.88 -7.26
C LEU A 263 0.35 -2.02 -8.47
N THR A 264 -0.83 -1.44 -8.50
CA THR A 264 -1.30 -0.65 -9.65
C THR A 264 -1.00 0.82 -9.55
N HIS A 265 -1.13 1.40 -8.37
CA HIS A 265 -0.79 2.80 -8.15
C HIS A 265 -0.52 3.11 -6.67
N ILE A 266 0.13 4.25 -6.44
CA ILE A 266 0.33 4.85 -5.13
C ILE A 266 -0.50 6.12 -5.08
N GLU A 267 -1.32 6.26 -4.03
CA GLU A 267 -2.14 7.45 -3.83
C GLU A 267 -1.27 8.71 -3.77
N SER A 268 -1.78 9.82 -4.32
CA SER A 268 -1.09 11.12 -4.27
C SER A 268 -1.39 11.90 -2.98
N ILE A 269 -2.20 11.32 -2.09
CA ILE A 269 -2.64 11.95 -0.84
C ILE A 269 -1.93 11.26 0.32
N ILE A 270 -1.31 12.05 1.18
CA ILE A 270 -0.73 11.61 2.45
C ILE A 270 -1.81 11.72 3.51
N ASP A 271 -2.06 10.65 4.23
CA ASP A 271 -2.97 10.68 5.38
C ASP A 271 -2.40 11.60 6.48
N PRO A 272 -3.12 12.65 6.89
CA PRO A 272 -2.59 13.65 7.82
C PRO A 272 -2.39 13.12 9.24
N VAL A 273 -3.08 12.05 9.63
CA VAL A 273 -3.02 11.45 10.96
C VAL A 273 -1.86 10.46 11.06
N SER A 274 -1.81 9.50 10.15
CA SER A 274 -0.78 8.46 10.13
C SER A 274 0.51 8.90 9.43
N ARG A 275 0.46 9.94 8.59
CA ARG A 275 1.54 10.41 7.69
C ARG A 275 2.01 9.33 6.71
N MET A 276 1.16 8.38 6.42
CA MET A 276 1.40 7.30 5.47
C MET A 276 0.77 7.61 4.12
N VAL A 277 1.33 7.03 3.08
CA VAL A 277 0.77 6.98 1.73
C VAL A 277 0.25 5.57 1.50
N HIS A 278 -0.79 5.41 0.70
CA HIS A 278 -1.33 4.08 0.46
C HIS A 278 -0.97 3.60 -0.95
N ALA A 279 -0.46 2.38 -1.01
CA ALA A 279 -0.33 1.64 -2.25
C ALA A 279 -1.59 0.83 -2.49
N ILE A 280 -2.09 0.88 -3.72
CA ILE A 280 -3.26 0.10 -4.15
C ILE A 280 -2.77 -1.11 -4.92
N VAL A 281 -3.04 -2.26 -4.35
CA VAL A 281 -2.71 -3.57 -4.91
C VAL A 281 -4.00 -4.23 -5.39
N GLN A 282 -3.96 -4.85 -6.56
CA GLN A 282 -5.12 -5.50 -7.16
C GLN A 282 -4.83 -6.97 -7.45
N LYS A 283 -5.85 -7.80 -7.24
CA LYS A 283 -5.87 -9.21 -7.65
C LYS A 283 -7.10 -9.46 -8.51
N ILE A 284 -6.85 -9.88 -9.74
CA ILE A 284 -7.88 -10.30 -10.68
C ILE A 284 -8.27 -11.74 -10.36
N GLU A 285 -9.56 -12.07 -10.50
CA GLU A 285 -10.13 -13.40 -10.24
C GLU A 285 -9.71 -14.00 -8.88
N PRO A 286 -9.95 -13.29 -7.76
CA PRO A 286 -9.50 -13.72 -6.43
C PRO A 286 -10.13 -15.03 -5.95
N TYR A 287 -11.24 -15.43 -6.58
CA TYR A 287 -11.97 -16.66 -6.26
C TYR A 287 -11.67 -17.81 -7.22
N ALA A 288 -10.83 -17.60 -8.24
CA ALA A 288 -10.42 -18.68 -9.13
C ALA A 288 -9.61 -19.74 -8.34
N PRO A 289 -9.84 -21.03 -8.60
CA PRO A 289 -9.09 -22.09 -7.93
C PRO A 289 -7.60 -21.99 -8.32
N HIS A 290 -6.75 -21.82 -7.32
CA HIS A 290 -5.30 -21.77 -7.51
C HIS A 290 -4.66 -23.02 -6.93
N ASN A 291 -3.93 -23.78 -7.74
CA ASN A 291 -3.32 -25.07 -7.33
C ASN A 291 -2.34 -24.91 -6.15
N ALA A 292 -1.62 -23.79 -6.08
CA ALA A 292 -0.67 -23.50 -4.99
C ALA A 292 -1.33 -23.34 -3.62
N ASN A 293 -2.63 -22.99 -3.57
CA ASN A 293 -3.37 -22.72 -2.34
C ASN A 293 -4.48 -23.76 -2.07
N GLN A 294 -4.37 -24.98 -2.61
CA GLN A 294 -5.40 -26.01 -2.43
C GLN A 294 -6.82 -25.48 -2.70
N GLY A 295 -6.97 -24.54 -3.64
CA GLY A 295 -8.23 -23.92 -3.99
C GLY A 295 -8.72 -22.82 -3.02
N MET A 296 -7.92 -22.40 -2.02
CA MET A 296 -8.31 -21.34 -1.09
C MET A 296 -8.37 -19.98 -1.82
N PRO A 297 -9.55 -19.33 -1.91
CA PRO A 297 -9.69 -18.03 -2.53
C PRO A 297 -9.14 -16.90 -1.65
N LEU A 298 -8.77 -15.79 -2.28
CA LEU A 298 -8.49 -14.54 -1.56
C LEU A 298 -9.82 -13.83 -1.25
N ALA A 299 -10.45 -14.22 -0.16
CA ALA A 299 -11.79 -13.74 0.18
C ALA A 299 -11.79 -12.28 0.67
N VAL A 300 -12.83 -11.54 0.28
CA VAL A 300 -13.12 -10.19 0.81
C VAL A 300 -13.30 -10.26 2.33
N GLY A 301 -12.70 -9.28 3.04
CA GLY A 301 -12.67 -9.24 4.50
C GLY A 301 -11.46 -9.96 5.13
N PHE A 302 -10.61 -10.63 4.34
CA PHE A 302 -9.35 -11.14 4.85
C PHE A 302 -8.40 -9.98 5.16
N TYR A 303 -7.72 -10.08 6.29
CA TYR A 303 -6.58 -9.25 6.64
C TYR A 303 -5.32 -10.06 6.34
N VAL A 304 -4.48 -9.58 5.46
CA VAL A 304 -3.33 -10.32 4.92
C VAL A 304 -2.04 -9.53 5.05
N ASP A 305 -0.94 -10.25 5.21
CA ASP A 305 0.39 -9.70 5.08
C ASP A 305 0.73 -9.53 3.60
N ALA A 306 1.39 -8.44 3.26
CA ALA A 306 1.76 -8.10 1.90
C ALA A 306 3.25 -7.81 1.83
N LEU A 307 3.97 -8.55 1.01
CA LEU A 307 5.38 -8.35 0.69
C LEU A 307 5.48 -7.73 -0.70
N ILE A 308 5.78 -6.43 -0.76
CA ILE A 308 5.98 -5.72 -2.02
C ILE A 308 7.44 -5.91 -2.42
N ARG A 309 7.67 -6.56 -3.56
CA ARG A 309 9.03 -6.78 -4.05
C ARG A 309 9.61 -5.48 -4.59
N GLY A 310 10.82 -5.15 -4.15
CA GLY A 310 11.59 -4.02 -4.66
C GLY A 310 11.85 -4.14 -6.16
N GLY A 311 12.05 -2.99 -6.81
CA GLY A 311 12.25 -2.95 -8.26
C GLY A 311 13.59 -3.55 -8.70
N GLU A 312 14.64 -2.72 -8.84
CA GLU A 312 15.94 -3.17 -9.29
C GLU A 312 16.86 -3.55 -8.13
N PRO A 313 17.62 -4.66 -8.23
CA PRO A 313 18.66 -4.98 -7.27
C PRO A 313 19.70 -3.86 -7.23
N LYS A 314 20.11 -3.46 -6.04
CA LYS A 314 21.14 -2.43 -5.84
C LYS A 314 22.30 -3.00 -5.05
N ASP A 315 23.51 -2.68 -5.51
CA ASP A 315 24.72 -2.97 -4.77
C ASP A 315 24.82 -2.00 -3.61
N MET A 316 24.81 -2.52 -2.39
CA MET A 316 24.89 -1.77 -1.14
C MET A 316 25.95 -2.34 -0.24
N ILE A 317 26.51 -1.49 0.61
CA ILE A 317 27.44 -1.94 1.65
C ILE A 317 26.62 -2.50 2.80
N ALA A 318 26.73 -3.81 3.00
CA ALA A 318 26.09 -4.52 4.09
C ALA A 318 27.02 -4.62 5.29
N ILE A 319 26.49 -4.31 6.48
CA ILE A 319 27.16 -4.49 7.76
C ILE A 319 26.21 -5.20 8.73
N PRO A 320 26.73 -5.94 9.73
CA PRO A 320 25.88 -6.48 10.78
C PRO A 320 25.09 -5.40 11.51
N ARG A 321 23.83 -5.69 11.83
CA ARG A 321 22.93 -4.73 12.49
C ARG A 321 23.48 -4.20 13.82
N ASN A 322 24.23 -5.03 14.55
CA ASN A 322 24.86 -4.68 15.82
C ASN A 322 26.08 -3.74 15.68
N ALA A 323 26.62 -3.53 14.46
CA ALA A 323 27.65 -2.53 14.21
C ALA A 323 27.07 -1.12 14.11
N LEU A 324 25.78 -0.97 13.78
CA LEU A 324 25.12 0.33 13.69
C LEU A 324 24.78 0.87 15.07
N ARG A 325 25.29 2.07 15.38
CA ARG A 325 25.12 2.77 16.66
C ARG A 325 24.03 3.86 16.55
N PRO A 326 23.47 4.31 17.69
CA PRO A 326 22.51 5.42 17.70
C PRO A 326 23.08 6.67 17.00
N GLY A 327 22.20 7.34 16.24
CA GLY A 327 22.59 8.51 15.44
C GLY A 327 23.27 8.16 14.11
N ASN A 328 23.01 6.95 13.57
CA ASN A 328 23.57 6.49 12.28
C ASN A 328 25.10 6.57 12.23
N ARG A 329 25.76 6.09 13.28
CA ARG A 329 27.22 6.04 13.39
C ARG A 329 27.69 4.59 13.35
N VAL A 330 28.84 4.37 12.74
CA VAL A 330 29.53 3.09 12.70
C VAL A 330 30.96 3.31 13.17
N PHE A 331 31.46 2.43 14.01
CA PHE A 331 32.85 2.47 14.45
C PHE A 331 33.68 1.58 13.52
N THR A 332 34.70 2.14 12.94
CA THR A 332 35.66 1.46 12.05
C THR A 332 37.05 1.45 12.63
N ILE A 333 37.92 0.62 12.09
CA ILE A 333 39.33 0.57 12.42
C ILE A 333 40.12 1.19 11.28
N GLN A 334 40.90 2.24 11.58
CA GLN A 334 41.87 2.84 10.66
C GLN A 334 43.24 2.92 11.38
N ASP A 335 44.24 2.29 10.81
CA ASP A 335 45.63 2.24 11.35
C ASP A 335 45.70 1.81 12.82
N GLY A 336 44.90 0.82 13.24
CA GLY A 336 44.86 0.34 14.62
C GLY A 336 44.16 1.28 15.61
N ARG A 337 43.46 2.28 15.13
CA ARG A 337 42.72 3.27 15.91
C ARG A 337 41.23 3.25 15.57
N LEU A 338 40.39 3.59 16.55
CA LEU A 338 38.98 3.77 16.40
C LEU A 338 38.70 5.06 15.61
N ALA A 339 37.97 4.90 14.49
CA ALA A 339 37.38 5.99 13.73
C ALA A 339 35.86 5.93 13.79
N VAL A 340 35.21 7.09 13.83
CA VAL A 340 33.74 7.21 13.85
C VAL A 340 33.26 7.63 12.47
N ALA A 341 32.62 6.71 11.75
CA ALA A 341 32.01 7.01 10.46
C ALA A 341 30.53 7.38 10.64
N GLN A 342 30.15 8.53 10.12
CA GLN A 342 28.74 8.92 9.97
C GLN A 342 28.21 8.30 8.71
N VAL A 343 27.14 7.50 8.80
CA VAL A 343 26.60 6.74 7.68
C VAL A 343 25.18 7.15 7.35
N THR A 344 24.80 6.99 6.07
CA THR A 344 23.41 7.06 5.65
C THR A 344 22.89 5.64 5.48
N VAL A 345 21.95 5.24 6.33
CA VAL A 345 21.32 3.92 6.25
C VAL A 345 20.23 3.97 5.19
N ALA A 346 20.32 3.11 4.17
CA ALA A 346 19.31 2.95 3.14
C ALA A 346 18.16 2.05 3.62
N HIS A 347 18.53 0.94 4.26
CA HIS A 347 17.58 -0.04 4.82
C HIS A 347 18.25 -0.81 5.96
N SER A 348 17.45 -1.36 6.88
CA SER A 348 17.97 -2.32 7.87
C SER A 348 16.89 -3.34 8.24
N ASN A 349 17.31 -4.59 8.35
CA ASN A 349 16.52 -5.70 8.87
C ASN A 349 17.03 -6.14 10.25
N GLN A 350 16.61 -7.32 10.74
CA GLN A 350 17.02 -7.83 12.05
C GLN A 350 18.50 -8.22 12.10
N GLU A 351 19.10 -8.63 10.99
CA GLU A 351 20.46 -9.15 10.91
C GLU A 351 21.46 -8.12 10.38
N LYS A 352 21.08 -7.35 9.33
CA LYS A 352 21.97 -6.46 8.58
C LYS A 352 21.45 -5.04 8.46
N ALA A 353 22.37 -4.10 8.32
CA ALA A 353 22.09 -2.73 7.89
C ALA A 353 22.80 -2.47 6.55
N TYR A 354 22.06 -1.91 5.60
CA TYR A 354 22.54 -1.56 4.26
C TYR A 354 22.82 -0.08 4.20
N ILE A 355 24.05 0.27 3.89
CA ILE A 355 24.60 1.63 3.95
C ILE A 355 24.67 2.19 2.54
N ALA A 356 24.04 3.36 2.35
CA ALA A 356 24.09 4.08 1.08
C ALA A 356 25.38 4.89 0.90
N THR A 357 25.84 5.55 1.98
CA THR A 357 27.05 6.39 1.97
C THR A 357 27.71 6.39 3.34
N GLY A 358 29.03 6.63 3.39
CA GLY A 358 29.79 6.77 4.62
C GLY A 358 30.66 5.59 5.00
N LEU A 359 30.65 4.50 4.21
CA LEU A 359 31.55 3.35 4.32
C LEU A 359 32.02 2.93 2.94
N ASN A 360 33.15 2.24 2.89
CA ASN A 360 33.66 1.56 1.71
C ASN A 360 33.64 0.03 1.91
N ALA A 361 33.61 -0.68 0.80
CA ALA A 361 33.76 -2.12 0.85
C ALA A 361 35.12 -2.52 1.43
N GLY A 362 35.12 -3.48 2.35
CA GLY A 362 36.32 -3.91 3.05
C GLY A 362 36.63 -3.14 4.33
N ASP A 363 35.94 -2.04 4.65
CA ASP A 363 36.08 -1.36 5.91
C ASP A 363 35.77 -2.32 7.06
N ARG A 364 36.66 -2.39 8.07
CA ARG A 364 36.43 -3.24 9.24
C ARG A 364 35.53 -2.50 10.24
N VAL A 365 34.30 -2.97 10.38
CA VAL A 365 33.32 -2.41 11.31
C VAL A 365 33.35 -3.14 12.65
N ILE A 366 33.25 -2.39 13.73
CA ILE A 366 33.27 -2.93 15.10
C ILE A 366 31.87 -3.35 15.52
N ILE A 367 31.71 -4.64 15.82
CA ILE A 367 30.43 -5.24 16.22
C ILE A 367 30.26 -5.32 17.74
N SER A 368 31.38 -5.37 18.51
CA SER A 368 31.33 -5.44 19.96
C SER A 368 30.94 -4.09 20.61
N PRO A 369 30.25 -4.10 21.76
CA PRO A 369 29.97 -2.87 22.50
C PRO A 369 31.24 -2.26 23.09
N ILE A 370 31.44 -0.96 22.91
CA ILE A 370 32.53 -0.21 23.51
C ILE A 370 31.93 0.74 24.55
N ARG A 371 32.46 0.66 25.78
CA ARG A 371 32.14 1.64 26.82
C ARG A 371 32.98 2.91 26.60
N ASN A 372 32.32 4.07 26.48
CA ASN A 372 32.98 5.37 26.26
C ASN A 372 33.92 5.38 25.04
N PRO A 373 33.40 5.21 23.81
CA PRO A 373 34.20 5.26 22.61
C PRO A 373 34.77 6.67 22.40
N VAL A 374 36.09 6.76 22.26
CA VAL A 374 36.80 8.01 21.95
C VAL A 374 37.52 7.83 20.63
N GLU A 375 37.32 8.78 19.72
CA GLU A 375 37.97 8.78 18.41
C GLU A 375 39.50 8.79 18.57
N GLY A 376 40.21 7.96 17.81
CA GLY A 376 41.66 7.82 17.89
C GLY A 376 42.18 6.87 18.98
N MET A 377 41.32 6.24 19.82
CA MET A 377 41.78 5.29 20.82
C MET A 377 42.40 4.05 20.16
N ALA A 378 43.47 3.53 20.77
CA ALA A 378 44.17 2.34 20.27
C ALA A 378 43.30 1.09 20.47
N ILE A 379 43.07 0.34 19.41
CA ILE A 379 42.25 -0.88 19.41
C ILE A 379 42.95 -1.99 18.63
N ARG A 380 42.69 -3.25 19.04
CA ARG A 380 43.15 -4.44 18.32
C ARG A 380 41.95 -5.22 17.83
N SER A 381 41.92 -5.46 16.55
CA SER A 381 40.89 -6.30 15.89
C SER A 381 41.07 -7.77 16.25
N ILE A 382 39.96 -8.45 16.56
CA ILE A 382 39.82 -9.90 16.55
C ILE A 382 38.76 -10.20 15.54
N ASP A 383 39.07 -11.02 14.54
CA ASP A 383 38.07 -11.45 13.56
C ASP A 383 37.05 -12.38 14.23
N SER A 384 35.78 -12.11 14.04
CA SER A 384 34.67 -12.90 14.64
C SER A 384 34.61 -14.38 14.19
N GLY A 385 35.44 -14.76 13.21
CA GLY A 385 35.55 -16.12 12.69
C GLY A 385 36.79 -16.90 13.15
N ALA A 386 37.70 -16.31 13.99
CA ALA A 386 38.85 -17.04 14.49
C ALA A 386 38.47 -17.87 15.73
N PRO A 387 38.80 -19.19 15.77
CA PRO A 387 38.62 -19.99 16.99
C PRO A 387 39.42 -19.36 18.14
N ILE A 388 38.80 -19.24 19.29
CA ILE A 388 39.46 -18.76 20.51
C ILE A 388 40.56 -19.76 20.86
N SER A 389 41.83 -19.38 20.65
CA SER A 389 42.93 -20.11 21.22
C SER A 389 42.92 -19.85 22.73
N GLU A 390 42.73 -20.89 23.52
CA GLU A 390 42.67 -20.90 25.01
C GLU A 390 44.02 -20.55 25.68
N GLU A 391 44.91 -19.75 25.09
CA GLU A 391 46.26 -19.54 25.56
C GLU A 391 46.51 -18.13 26.10
N SER A 392 45.56 -17.55 26.86
CA SER A 392 45.82 -16.30 27.60
C SER A 392 44.96 -16.11 28.84
N VAL A 393 44.82 -17.16 29.67
CA VAL A 393 44.35 -17.04 31.04
C VAL A 393 45.41 -17.72 31.94
N LEU A 394 46.47 -16.99 32.25
CA LEU A 394 47.34 -17.22 33.43
C LEU A 394 47.82 -15.87 33.97
#